data_5fc99cf5ad3c7fc563bf1bcebac89223
#
_entry.id   5fc99cf5ad3c7fc563bf1bcebac89223
#
_cell.length_a   1.000
_cell.length_b   1.000
_cell.length_c   1.000
_cell.angle_alpha   90.00
_cell.angle_beta   90.00
_cell.angle_gamma   90.00
#
_symmetry.space_group_name_H-M   'P 1'
#
loop_
_entity.id
_entity.type
_entity.pdbx_description
1 polymer ?
#
loop_
_entity_poly.entity_id
_entity_poly.type
_entity_poly.pdbx_seq_one_letter_code
_entity_poly.pdbx_strand_id
1 'polypeptide(L)'
;FTTAEFALIARRHMHVYGTTREQLSIVAATIRNNGSNNPEAVYYQRGPFAPDDITASRLIADPFHLLDCATTSEGGCALVVANIDAVEAMGRP
;
A
#
# COMPACT_ATOMS: atom_id res chain seq x y z
N PHE A 1 -10.01 15.63 -0.27
CA PHE A 1 -10.43 14.24 -0.59
C PHE A 1 -9.35 13.52 -1.40
N THR A 2 -8.24 13.22 -0.76
CA THR A 2 -7.03 12.61 -1.34
C THR A 2 -7.33 11.34 -2.15
N THR A 3 -8.23 10.48 -1.66
CA THR A 3 -8.59 9.25 -2.41
C THR A 3 -9.19 9.56 -3.79
N ALA A 4 -10.00 10.60 -3.92
CA ALA A 4 -10.59 10.97 -5.21
C ALA A 4 -9.53 11.53 -6.17
N GLU A 5 -8.57 12.31 -5.68
CA GLU A 5 -7.45 12.82 -6.47
C GLU A 5 -6.60 11.68 -7.01
N PHE A 6 -6.22 10.74 -6.15
CA PHE A 6 -5.46 9.56 -6.58
C PHE A 6 -6.26 8.64 -7.50
N ALA A 7 -7.58 8.57 -7.34
CA ALA A 7 -8.44 7.81 -8.26
C ALA A 7 -8.40 8.37 -9.69
N LEU A 8 -8.39 9.70 -9.85
CA LEU A 8 -8.23 10.33 -11.16
C LEU A 8 -6.86 10.00 -11.79
N ILE A 9 -5.80 10.02 -10.99
CA ILE A 9 -4.45 9.63 -11.43
C ILE A 9 -4.44 8.15 -11.85
N ALA A 10 -5.01 7.28 -11.05
CA ALA A 10 -5.10 5.85 -11.34
C ALA A 10 -5.90 5.58 -12.62
N ARG A 11 -7.04 6.23 -12.81
CA ARG A 11 -7.83 6.13 -14.05
C ARG A 11 -7.02 6.58 -15.28
N ARG A 12 -6.29 7.67 -15.16
CA ARG A 12 -5.40 8.13 -16.22
C ARG A 12 -4.31 7.10 -16.53
N HIS A 13 -3.69 6.54 -15.50
CA HIS A 13 -2.67 5.50 -15.65
C HIS A 13 -3.24 4.25 -16.33
N MET A 14 -4.41 3.78 -15.90
CA MET A 14 -5.10 2.64 -16.51
C MET A 14 -5.41 2.89 -17.99
N HIS A 15 -5.85 4.12 -18.34
CA HIS A 15 -6.14 4.49 -19.72
C HIS A 15 -4.87 4.52 -20.60
N VAL A 16 -3.78 5.06 -20.10
CA VAL A 16 -2.53 5.25 -20.87
C VAL A 16 -1.74 3.94 -21.00
N TYR A 17 -1.68 3.15 -19.94
CA TYR A 17 -0.78 2.00 -19.85
C TYR A 17 -1.51 0.64 -19.82
N GLY A 18 -2.83 0.63 -19.83
CA GLY A 18 -3.61 -0.61 -19.78
C GLY A 18 -3.56 -1.33 -18.43
N THR A 19 -3.13 -0.65 -17.36
CA THR A 19 -3.13 -1.24 -16.00
C THR A 19 -4.53 -1.66 -15.61
N THR A 20 -4.68 -2.89 -15.12
CA THR A 20 -5.97 -3.45 -14.74
C THR A 20 -6.29 -3.24 -13.26
N ARG A 21 -7.56 -3.40 -12.91
CA ARG A 21 -8.02 -3.35 -11.52
C ARG A 21 -7.39 -4.48 -10.68
N GLU A 22 -7.21 -5.65 -11.27
CA GLU A 22 -6.61 -6.82 -10.64
C GLU A 22 -5.16 -6.54 -10.24
N GLN A 23 -4.39 -5.88 -11.11
CA GLN A 23 -3.01 -5.49 -10.80
C GLN A 23 -2.95 -4.53 -9.60
N LEU A 24 -3.86 -3.57 -9.51
CA LEU A 24 -3.96 -2.68 -8.35
C LEU A 24 -4.33 -3.46 -7.08
N SER A 25 -5.24 -4.43 -7.20
CA SER A 25 -5.65 -5.27 -6.06
C SER A 25 -4.52 -6.13 -5.52
N ILE A 26 -3.64 -6.64 -6.38
CA ILE A 26 -2.45 -7.40 -5.95
C ILE A 26 -1.54 -6.52 -5.08
N VAL A 27 -1.32 -5.27 -5.47
CA VAL A 27 -0.52 -4.32 -4.68
C VAL A 27 -1.16 -4.09 -3.32
N ALA A 28 -2.46 -3.80 -3.28
CA ALA A 28 -3.19 -3.54 -2.04
C ALA A 28 -3.18 -4.76 -1.10
N ALA A 29 -3.43 -5.97 -1.65
CA ALA A 29 -3.40 -7.22 -0.88
C ALA A 29 -2.00 -7.48 -0.29
N THR A 30 -0.95 -7.26 -1.07
CA THR A 30 0.44 -7.44 -0.63
C THR A 30 0.77 -6.51 0.56
N ILE A 31 0.44 -5.23 0.45
CA ILE A 31 0.71 -4.26 1.52
C ILE A 31 -0.07 -4.61 2.79
N ARG A 32 -1.35 -5.02 2.66
CA ARG A 32 -2.16 -5.43 3.81
C ARG A 32 -1.64 -6.71 4.46
N ASN A 33 -1.15 -7.66 3.68
CA ASN A 33 -0.55 -8.89 4.20
C ASN A 33 0.76 -8.59 4.96
N ASN A 34 1.56 -7.65 4.49
CA ASN A 34 2.73 -7.18 5.23
C ASN A 34 2.31 -6.56 6.58
N GLY A 35 1.26 -5.73 6.58
CA GLY A 35 0.69 -5.18 7.82
C GLY A 35 0.09 -6.26 8.74
N SER A 36 -0.49 -7.32 8.18
CA SER A 36 -1.03 -8.44 8.96
C SER A 36 0.05 -9.20 9.75
N ASN A 37 1.27 -9.18 9.28
CA ASN A 37 2.41 -9.83 9.94
C ASN A 37 3.14 -8.93 10.95
N ASN A 38 2.83 -7.63 10.97
CA ASN A 38 3.48 -6.68 11.86
C ASN A 38 2.66 -6.49 13.14
N PRO A 39 3.18 -6.87 14.32
CA PRO A 39 2.47 -6.75 15.59
C PRO A 39 2.03 -5.32 15.96
N GLU A 40 2.71 -4.31 15.42
CA GLU A 40 2.40 -2.90 15.69
C GLU A 40 1.40 -2.30 14.69
N ALA A 41 1.03 -3.05 13.65
CA ALA A 41 0.12 -2.54 12.64
C ALA A 41 -1.35 -2.70 13.05
N VAL A 42 -2.18 -1.73 12.62
CA VAL A 42 -3.66 -1.78 12.81
C VAL A 42 -4.27 -3.05 12.21
N TYR A 43 -3.65 -3.60 11.18
CA TYR A 43 -4.10 -4.82 10.49
C TYR A 43 -3.43 -6.10 10.99
N TYR A 44 -2.72 -6.06 12.12
CA TYR A 44 -2.11 -7.26 12.68
C TYR A 44 -3.12 -8.40 12.83
N GLN A 45 -2.78 -9.57 12.32
CA GLN A 45 -3.60 -10.80 12.32
C GLN A 45 -4.97 -10.68 11.63
N ARG A 46 -5.18 -9.68 10.77
CA ARG A 46 -6.42 -9.51 9.99
C ARG A 46 -6.38 -10.13 8.59
N GLY A 47 -5.23 -10.63 8.16
CA GLY A 47 -5.04 -11.33 6.90
C GLY A 47 -5.17 -12.87 7.02
N PRO A 48 -4.89 -13.62 5.95
CA PRO A 48 -4.43 -13.07 4.67
C PRO A 48 -5.56 -12.43 3.85
N PHE A 49 -5.20 -11.43 3.02
CA PHE A 49 -6.08 -10.81 2.05
C PHE A 49 -5.74 -11.32 0.66
N ALA A 50 -6.74 -11.79 -0.08
CA ALA A 50 -6.66 -12.06 -1.51
C ALA A 50 -6.98 -10.79 -2.33
N PRO A 51 -6.54 -10.70 -3.60
CA PRO A 51 -6.94 -9.59 -4.48
C PRO A 51 -8.46 -9.43 -4.61
N ASP A 52 -9.20 -10.54 -4.58
CA ASP A 52 -10.66 -10.53 -4.65
C ASP A 52 -11.30 -9.89 -3.40
N ASP A 53 -10.71 -10.01 -2.22
CA ASP A 53 -11.20 -9.34 -1.01
C ASP A 53 -11.12 -7.81 -1.16
N ILE A 54 -10.09 -7.33 -1.85
CA ILE A 54 -9.91 -5.91 -2.13
C ILE A 54 -11.04 -5.40 -3.03
N THR A 55 -11.30 -6.11 -4.14
CA THR A 55 -12.33 -5.73 -5.10
C THR A 55 -13.74 -5.93 -4.58
N ALA A 56 -13.97 -6.87 -3.68
CA ALA A 56 -15.26 -7.10 -3.02
C ALA A 56 -15.57 -6.05 -1.95
N SER A 57 -14.56 -5.31 -1.47
CA SER A 57 -14.78 -4.26 -0.48
C SER A 57 -15.51 -3.06 -1.09
N ARG A 58 -16.09 -2.21 -0.23
CA ARG A 58 -16.92 -1.07 -0.66
C ARG A 58 -16.13 -0.13 -1.59
N LEU A 59 -16.70 0.21 -2.75
CA LEU A 59 -16.16 1.23 -3.65
C LEU A 59 -16.17 2.60 -2.96
N ILE A 60 -15.03 3.29 -2.98
CA ILE A 60 -14.86 4.64 -2.42
C ILE A 60 -14.80 5.68 -3.55
N ALA A 61 -13.88 5.51 -4.48
CA ALA A 61 -13.72 6.35 -5.68
C ALA A 61 -13.07 5.51 -6.78
N ASP A 62 -13.81 5.21 -7.85
CA ASP A 62 -13.35 4.33 -8.94
C ASP A 62 -11.96 4.76 -9.48
N PRO A 63 -10.94 3.86 -9.49
CA PRO A 63 -11.01 2.41 -9.29
C PRO A 63 -10.80 1.92 -7.84
N PHE A 64 -10.71 2.79 -6.84
CA PHE A 64 -10.32 2.41 -5.49
C PHE A 64 -11.49 2.00 -4.60
N HIS A 65 -11.32 0.86 -3.94
CA HIS A 65 -12.20 0.31 -2.92
C HIS A 65 -11.66 0.62 -1.51
N LEU A 66 -12.43 0.30 -0.50
CA LEU A 66 -12.09 0.58 0.89
C LEU A 66 -10.73 -0.02 1.29
N LEU A 67 -10.45 -1.24 0.86
CA LEU A 67 -9.19 -1.90 1.17
C LEU A 67 -7.99 -1.44 0.32
N ASP A 68 -8.20 -0.61 -0.68
CA ASP A 68 -7.11 0.11 -1.35
C ASP A 68 -6.67 1.35 -0.56
N CYS A 69 -7.55 1.90 0.27
CA CYS A 69 -7.31 3.16 0.97
C CYS A 69 -6.53 2.92 2.27
N ALA A 70 -5.60 3.82 2.57
CA ALA A 70 -4.97 3.84 3.87
C ALA A 70 -5.98 4.12 4.99
N THR A 71 -5.75 3.53 6.15
CA THR A 71 -6.49 3.93 7.36
C THR A 71 -6.02 5.31 7.80
N THR A 72 -6.94 6.11 8.33
CA THR A 72 -6.56 7.37 8.99
C THR A 72 -5.78 7.00 10.25
N SER A 73 -4.53 7.44 10.30
CA SER A 73 -3.63 7.15 11.42
C SER A 73 -2.64 8.30 11.59
N GLU A 74 -2.12 8.42 12.79
CA GLU A 74 -1.02 9.31 13.11
C GLU A 74 0.25 8.50 13.25
N GLY A 75 1.35 9.02 12.71
CA GLY A 75 2.64 8.35 12.79
C GLY A 75 3.69 9.03 11.95
N GLY A 76 4.90 8.60 12.11
CA GLY A 76 6.03 9.06 11.32
C GLY A 76 7.03 7.92 11.15
N CYS A 77 7.73 7.91 10.02
CA CYS A 77 8.87 7.05 9.85
C CYS A 77 10.07 7.85 9.37
N ALA A 78 11.25 7.37 9.71
CA ALA A 78 12.50 7.92 9.20
C ALA A 78 13.31 6.82 8.55
N LEU A 79 13.81 7.08 7.36
CA LEU A 79 14.68 6.19 6.62
C LEU A 79 16.05 6.84 6.47
N VAL A 80 17.09 6.13 6.84
CA VAL A 80 18.47 6.56 6.60
C VAL A 80 19.06 5.66 5.52
N VAL A 81 19.45 6.28 4.41
CA VAL A 81 20.15 5.59 3.32
C VAL A 81 21.61 6.04 3.37
N ALA A 82 22.51 5.08 3.39
CA ALA A 82 23.94 5.34 3.44
C ALA A 82 24.70 4.44 2.45
N ASN A 83 25.85 4.91 2.00
CA ASN A 83 26.79 4.09 1.23
C ASN A 83 27.33 2.97 2.14
N ILE A 84 27.54 1.77 1.58
CA ILE A 84 28.04 0.61 2.31
C ILE A 84 29.38 0.90 3.00
N ASP A 85 30.29 1.56 2.30
CA ASP A 85 31.61 1.91 2.84
C ASP A 85 31.52 2.83 4.09
N ALA A 86 30.53 3.73 4.09
CA ALA A 86 30.29 4.62 5.23
C ALA A 86 29.72 3.83 6.43
N VAL A 87 28.88 2.84 6.19
CA VAL A 87 28.31 1.97 7.24
C VAL A 87 29.40 1.12 7.86
N GLU A 88 30.27 0.50 7.04
CA GLU A 88 31.41 -0.28 7.51
C GLU A 88 32.40 0.55 8.31
N ALA A 89 32.70 1.77 7.84
CA ALA A 89 33.59 2.71 8.57
C ALA A 89 33.04 3.12 9.95
N MET A 90 31.71 3.09 10.13
CA MET A 90 31.06 3.35 11.42
C MET A 90 31.02 2.12 12.34
N GLY A 91 31.50 0.95 11.88
CA GLY A 91 31.50 -0.30 12.66
C GLY A 91 30.10 -0.81 13.02
N ARG A 92 29.08 -0.46 12.23
CA ARG A 92 27.71 -0.95 12.40
C ARG A 92 27.44 -2.06 11.39
N PRO A 93 26.85 -3.18 11.83
CA PRO A 93 26.48 -4.29 10.97
C PRO A 93 25.34 -3.93 10.02
#